data_8fd3ee31e7fba7fdb78e06000e79630c
#
_entry.id   8fd3ee31e7fba7fdb78e06000e79630c
#
_cell.length_a   1.000
_cell.length_b   1.000
_cell.length_c   1.000
_cell.angle_alpha   90.00
_cell.angle_beta   90.00
_cell.angle_gamma   90.00
#
_symmetry.space_group_name_H-M   'P 1'
#
loop_
_entity.id
_entity.type
_entity.pdbx_description
1 polymer ?
#
loop_
_entity_poly.entity_id
_entity_poly.type
_entity_poly.pdbx_seq_one_letter_code
_entity_poly.pdbx_strand_id
1 'polypeptide(L)'
;MAESFGRFILGELISDYKCDFCGKKADVSKRTRISQAPQNLILHLKRIDFNMDTFINEKITNKHEFPTAFNLYPYSLDYYQKEQLPDPPAKDNPDYQYDLTGIICHIGNAEMGHYISYIKN
;
A
#
# COMPACT_ATOMS: atom_id res chain seq x y z
N MET A 1 6.40 -4.36 4.63
CA MET A 1 5.57 -3.14 4.42
C MET A 1 6.11 -2.26 3.30
N ALA A 2 7.34 -1.74 3.34
CA ALA A 2 7.93 -0.92 2.27
C ALA A 2 7.86 -1.59 0.88
N GLU A 3 8.14 -2.89 0.79
CA GLU A 3 8.02 -3.65 -0.46
C GLU A 3 6.57 -3.68 -0.99
N SER A 4 5.58 -3.82 -0.10
CA SER A 4 4.16 -3.82 -0.50
C SER A 4 3.74 -2.46 -1.07
N PHE A 5 4.17 -1.37 -0.45
CA PHE A 5 3.97 -0.03 -1.00
C PHE A 5 4.74 0.18 -2.31
N GLY A 6 5.97 -0.33 -2.40
CA GLY A 6 6.74 -0.31 -3.65
C GLY A 6 5.98 -0.98 -4.79
N ARG A 7 5.44 -2.18 -4.57
CA ARG A 7 4.60 -2.89 -5.55
C ARG A 7 3.34 -2.11 -5.90
N PHE A 8 2.68 -1.51 -4.91
CA PHE A 8 1.47 -0.71 -5.12
C PHE A 8 1.71 0.48 -6.07
N ILE A 9 2.86 1.14 -5.98
CA ILE A 9 3.20 2.30 -6.83
C ILE A 9 3.87 1.95 -8.16
N LEU A 10 4.43 0.73 -8.31
CA LEU A 10 5.02 0.29 -9.58
C LEU A 10 4.01 0.36 -10.72
N GLY A 11 2.76 0.02 -10.41
CA GLY A 11 1.67 0.01 -11.37
C GLY A 11 1.63 -1.26 -12.21
N GLU A 12 0.73 -1.28 -13.14
CA GLU A 12 0.47 -2.39 -14.07
C GLU A 12 0.65 -1.94 -15.52
N LEU A 13 1.17 -2.82 -16.34
CA LEU A 13 1.23 -2.61 -17.79
C LEU A 13 -0.07 -3.14 -18.39
N ILE A 14 -0.75 -2.30 -19.16
CA ILE A 14 -1.98 -2.64 -19.89
C ILE A 14 -1.64 -2.60 -21.37
N SER A 15 -1.68 -3.75 -22.03
CA SER A 15 -1.43 -3.86 -23.47
C SER A 15 -2.67 -3.53 -24.27
N ASP A 16 -2.48 -3.02 -25.49
CA ASP A 16 -3.56 -2.69 -26.44
C ASP A 16 -4.61 -1.69 -25.89
N TYR A 17 -4.25 -0.84 -24.92
CA TYR A 17 -5.15 0.18 -24.41
C TYR A 17 -5.52 1.19 -25.51
N LYS A 18 -6.83 1.34 -25.77
CA LYS A 18 -7.32 2.37 -26.70
C LYS A 18 -7.45 3.70 -25.97
N CYS A 19 -6.63 4.66 -26.37
CA CYS A 19 -6.68 6.00 -25.80
C CYS A 19 -7.95 6.74 -26.27
N ASP A 20 -8.78 7.19 -25.33
CA ASP A 20 -10.03 7.92 -25.62
C ASP A 20 -9.77 9.29 -26.27
N PHE A 21 -8.58 9.87 -26.00
CA PHE A 21 -8.22 11.18 -26.56
C PHE A 21 -7.73 11.11 -28.01
N CYS A 22 -6.84 10.17 -28.34
CA CYS A 22 -6.27 10.09 -29.70
C CYS A 22 -6.77 8.91 -30.52
N GLY A 23 -7.59 8.03 -29.93
CA GLY A 23 -8.16 6.84 -30.58
C GLY A 23 -7.15 5.72 -30.93
N LYS A 24 -5.84 5.93 -30.65
CA LYS A 24 -4.79 4.96 -30.95
C LYS A 24 -4.70 3.90 -29.86
N LYS A 25 -4.30 2.70 -30.25
CA LYS A 25 -3.92 1.62 -29.33
C LYS A 25 -2.44 1.74 -28.99
N ALA A 26 -2.12 1.59 -27.71
CA ALA A 26 -0.75 1.59 -27.21
C ALA A 26 -0.67 0.81 -25.90
N ASP A 27 0.51 0.33 -25.57
CA ASP A 27 0.79 -0.20 -24.24
C ASP A 27 0.97 0.98 -23.27
N VAL A 28 0.24 0.93 -22.16
CA VAL A 28 0.24 2.00 -21.16
C VAL A 28 0.55 1.46 -19.77
N SER A 29 1.21 2.26 -18.96
CA SER A 29 1.45 1.95 -17.55
C SER A 29 0.46 2.73 -16.68
N LYS A 30 -0.42 2.00 -15.99
CA LYS A 30 -1.34 2.58 -15.00
C LYS A 30 -0.67 2.54 -13.63
N ARG A 31 -0.51 3.68 -12.99
CA ARG A 31 0.14 3.81 -11.69
C ARG A 31 -0.77 4.50 -10.68
N THR A 32 -0.70 4.06 -9.44
CA THR A 32 -1.42 4.69 -8.32
C THR A 32 -0.42 5.43 -7.43
N ARG A 33 -0.78 6.61 -6.95
CA ARG A 33 0.01 7.41 -6.02
C ARG A 33 -0.89 7.97 -4.92
N ILE A 34 -0.32 8.21 -3.76
CA ILE A 34 -1.03 8.84 -2.64
C ILE A 34 -0.97 10.34 -2.86
N SER A 35 -2.13 10.95 -3.14
CA SER A 35 -2.20 12.38 -3.43
C SER A 35 -2.09 13.24 -2.18
N GLN A 36 -2.62 12.76 -1.05
CA GLN A 36 -2.63 13.49 0.21
C GLN A 36 -2.39 12.54 1.37
N ALA A 37 -1.47 12.90 2.25
CA ALA A 37 -1.19 12.17 3.49
C ALA A 37 -2.28 12.46 4.52
N PRO A 38 -2.94 11.43 5.11
CA PRO A 38 -3.93 11.63 6.17
C PRO A 38 -3.24 11.93 7.51
N GLN A 39 -3.93 12.54 8.46
CA GLN A 39 -3.41 12.71 9.82
C GLN A 39 -3.23 11.36 10.54
N ASN A 40 -4.15 10.44 10.33
CA ASN A 40 -4.08 9.08 10.88
C ASN A 40 -4.06 8.09 9.72
N LEU A 41 -2.96 7.35 9.60
CA LEU A 41 -2.78 6.33 8.58
C LEU A 41 -3.20 4.98 9.11
N ILE A 42 -4.21 4.37 8.51
CA ILE A 42 -4.65 3.01 8.83
C ILE A 42 -4.22 2.08 7.70
N LEU A 43 -3.43 1.07 8.06
CA LEU A 43 -2.98 0.04 7.12
C LEU A 43 -3.70 -1.27 7.42
N HIS A 44 -4.62 -1.64 6.54
CA HIS A 44 -5.31 -2.92 6.62
C HIS A 44 -4.55 -3.99 5.84
N LEU A 45 -4.11 -5.04 6.54
CA LEU A 45 -3.48 -6.20 5.92
C LEU A 45 -4.55 -7.21 5.53
N LYS A 46 -4.70 -7.49 4.23
CA LYS A 46 -5.60 -8.54 3.75
C LYS A 46 -5.00 -9.92 4.13
N ARG A 47 -5.39 -10.41 5.29
CA ARG A 47 -4.91 -11.69 5.85
C ARG A 47 -5.96 -12.80 5.85
N ILE A 48 -7.12 -12.51 5.31
CA ILE A 48 -8.14 -13.51 4.98
C ILE A 48 -8.38 -13.38 3.49
N ASP A 49 -8.18 -14.45 2.75
CA ASP A 49 -8.34 -14.48 1.31
C ASP A 49 -9.13 -15.71 0.88
N PHE A 50 -9.88 -15.56 -0.20
CA PHE A 50 -10.66 -16.66 -0.76
C PHE A 50 -9.75 -17.51 -1.66
N ASN A 51 -9.65 -18.79 -1.33
CA ASN A 51 -8.90 -19.74 -2.14
C ASN A 51 -9.81 -20.30 -3.24
N MET A 52 -9.46 -20.03 -4.49
CA MET A 52 -10.24 -20.45 -5.65
C MET A 52 -10.17 -21.96 -5.92
N ASP A 53 -9.16 -22.64 -5.40
CA ASP A 53 -9.01 -24.10 -5.58
C ASP A 53 -9.83 -24.88 -4.56
N THR A 54 -9.89 -24.41 -3.33
CA THR A 54 -10.62 -25.05 -2.23
C THR A 54 -12.01 -24.46 -1.99
N PHE A 55 -12.32 -23.32 -2.59
CA PHE A 55 -13.57 -22.55 -2.46
C PHE A 55 -13.89 -22.13 -1.01
N ILE A 56 -12.86 -21.95 -0.18
CA ILE A 56 -13.02 -21.48 1.20
C ILE A 56 -12.16 -20.25 1.47
N ASN A 57 -12.53 -19.51 2.50
CA ASN A 57 -11.69 -18.44 3.04
C ASN A 57 -10.56 -19.04 3.87
N GLU A 58 -9.34 -18.66 3.55
CA GLU A 58 -8.13 -19.08 4.26
C GLU A 58 -7.48 -17.91 4.97
N LYS A 59 -6.99 -18.15 6.18
CA LYS A 59 -6.24 -17.14 6.93
C LYS A 59 -4.76 -17.26 6.64
N ILE A 60 -4.16 -16.17 6.18
CA ILE A 60 -2.72 -16.04 5.97
C ILE A 60 -2.04 -15.81 7.33
N THR A 61 -1.32 -16.82 7.82
CA THR A 61 -0.67 -16.80 9.15
C THR A 61 0.82 -16.47 9.10
N ASN A 62 1.38 -16.25 7.92
CA ASN A 62 2.79 -15.91 7.75
C ASN A 62 3.18 -14.70 8.60
N LYS A 63 4.39 -14.75 9.18
CA LYS A 63 4.96 -13.62 9.92
C LYS A 63 4.97 -12.38 9.02
N HIS A 64 4.47 -11.27 9.56
CA HIS A 64 4.53 -9.97 8.92
C HIS A 64 5.23 -8.99 9.83
N GLU A 65 6.31 -8.43 9.35
CA GLU A 65 7.06 -7.40 10.06
C GLU A 65 6.60 -6.01 9.63
N PHE A 66 6.48 -5.12 10.58
CA PHE A 66 6.11 -3.73 10.36
C PHE A 66 7.02 -2.82 11.19
N PRO A 67 7.40 -1.66 10.66
CA PRO A 67 8.23 -0.71 11.37
C PRO A 67 7.41 0.05 12.42
N THR A 68 8.08 0.58 13.43
CA THR A 68 7.48 1.49 14.43
C THR A 68 7.38 2.93 13.94
N ALA A 69 8.14 3.27 12.90
CA ALA A 69 8.04 4.54 12.18
C ALA A 69 8.00 4.28 10.68
N PHE A 70 7.19 5.02 9.94
CA PHE A 70 7.00 4.83 8.52
C PHE A 70 6.93 6.15 7.78
N ASN A 71 7.76 6.29 6.74
CA ASN A 71 7.74 7.44 5.85
C ASN A 71 6.91 7.14 4.61
N LEU A 72 5.83 7.88 4.42
CA LEU A 72 4.90 7.73 3.28
C LEU A 72 5.37 8.53 2.05
N TYR A 73 6.29 9.48 2.20
CA TYR A 73 6.69 10.43 1.16
C TYR A 73 7.11 9.78 -0.16
N PRO A 74 7.96 8.73 -0.19
CA PRO A 74 8.39 8.09 -1.43
C PRO A 74 7.24 7.50 -2.27
N TYR A 75 6.06 7.31 -1.67
CA TYR A 75 4.89 6.74 -2.33
C TYR A 75 3.84 7.80 -2.71
N SER A 76 4.13 9.06 -2.43
CA SER A 76 3.25 10.21 -2.69
C SER A 76 3.33 10.70 -4.14
N LEU A 77 2.28 11.39 -4.56
CA LEU A 77 2.28 12.11 -5.83
C LEU A 77 3.26 13.28 -5.82
N ASP A 78 3.40 13.95 -4.68
CA ASP A 78 4.33 15.06 -4.48
C ASP A 78 5.78 14.62 -4.73
N TYR A 79 6.22 13.50 -4.15
CA TYR A 79 7.54 12.93 -4.44
C TYR A 79 7.68 12.57 -5.91
N TYR A 80 6.70 11.87 -6.49
CA TYR A 80 6.72 11.43 -7.88
C TYR A 80 6.89 12.59 -8.87
N GLN A 81 6.24 13.71 -8.63
CA GLN A 81 6.36 14.89 -9.48
C GLN A 81 7.74 15.53 -9.36
N LYS A 82 8.35 15.49 -8.17
CA LYS A 82 9.64 16.10 -7.88
C LYS A 82 10.84 15.20 -8.24
N GLU A 83 10.68 13.87 -8.21
CA GLU A 83 11.79 12.95 -8.57
C GLU A 83 12.18 13.05 -10.04
N GLN A 84 11.34 13.66 -10.89
CA GLN A 84 11.64 13.90 -12.30
C GLN A 84 12.49 15.16 -12.53
N LEU A 85 12.77 15.94 -11.49
CA LEU A 85 13.59 17.15 -11.56
C LEU A 85 15.08 16.78 -11.65
N PRO A 86 15.92 17.68 -12.19
CA PRO A 86 17.38 17.45 -12.26
C PRO A 86 18.04 17.22 -10.89
N ASP A 87 17.46 17.79 -9.84
CA ASP A 87 17.90 17.63 -8.45
C ASP A 87 16.69 17.12 -7.62
N PRO A 88 16.46 15.78 -7.60
CA PRO A 88 15.31 15.22 -6.90
C PRO A 88 15.45 15.41 -5.37
N PRO A 89 14.33 15.61 -4.67
CA PRO A 89 14.36 15.79 -3.22
C PRO A 89 14.81 14.52 -2.50
N ALA A 90 15.31 14.67 -1.29
CA ALA A 90 15.54 13.53 -0.40
C ALA A 90 14.26 12.71 -0.25
N LYS A 91 14.41 11.38 -0.10
CA LYS A 91 13.26 10.45 0.11
C LYS A 91 12.68 10.57 1.50
N ASP A 92 12.88 11.68 2.19
CA ASP A 92 12.45 11.94 3.53
C ASP A 92 11.77 13.32 3.61
N ASN A 93 10.57 13.34 4.19
CA ASN A 93 9.80 14.56 4.41
C ASN A 93 9.04 14.42 5.73
N PRO A 94 9.27 15.30 6.72
CA PRO A 94 8.65 15.22 8.04
C PRO A 94 7.11 15.24 7.99
N ASP A 95 6.50 15.90 7.01
CA ASP A 95 5.04 15.95 6.86
C ASP A 95 4.41 14.59 6.46
N TYR A 96 5.24 13.63 6.10
CA TYR A 96 4.84 12.27 5.71
C TYR A 96 5.34 11.20 6.67
N GLN A 97 5.85 11.60 7.83
CA GLN A 97 6.31 10.67 8.86
C GLN A 97 5.15 10.21 9.74
N TYR A 98 5.10 8.93 10.00
CA TYR A 98 4.10 8.30 10.86
C TYR A 98 4.78 7.44 11.91
N ASP A 99 4.32 7.57 13.13
CA ASP A 99 4.66 6.69 14.24
C ASP A 99 3.54 5.69 14.49
N LEU A 100 3.92 4.46 14.78
CA LEU A 100 2.97 3.41 15.14
C LEU A 100 2.36 3.70 16.50
N THR A 101 1.05 3.89 16.55
CA THR A 101 0.30 4.14 17.77
C THR A 101 -0.51 2.95 18.26
N GLY A 102 -0.85 2.03 17.37
CA GLY A 102 -1.62 0.85 17.75
C GLY A 102 -1.64 -0.23 16.69
N ILE A 103 -1.98 -1.43 17.13
CA ILE A 103 -2.11 -2.62 16.30
C ILE A 103 -3.39 -3.34 16.69
N ILE A 104 -4.14 -3.79 15.69
CA ILE A 104 -5.29 -4.68 15.88
C ILE A 104 -4.89 -6.06 15.38
N CYS A 105 -4.99 -7.05 16.27
CA CYS A 105 -4.69 -8.45 15.97
C CYS A 105 -5.96 -9.29 15.96
N HIS A 106 -6.10 -10.15 14.96
CA HIS A 106 -7.13 -11.16 14.90
C HIS A 106 -6.60 -12.52 15.37
N ILE A 107 -7.24 -13.10 16.37
CA ILE A 107 -6.97 -14.44 16.90
C ILE A 107 -8.11 -15.36 16.46
N GLY A 108 -7.81 -16.49 15.87
CA GLY A 108 -8.80 -17.44 15.34
C GLY A 108 -8.52 -17.84 13.89
N ASN A 109 -9.51 -18.43 13.24
CA ASN A 109 -9.47 -18.85 11.84
C ASN A 109 -10.13 -17.82 10.91
N ALA A 110 -10.35 -18.16 9.65
CA ALA A 110 -10.95 -17.24 8.67
C ALA A 110 -12.46 -16.98 8.90
N GLU A 111 -13.15 -17.90 9.59
CA GLU A 111 -14.61 -17.83 9.80
C GLU A 111 -14.98 -17.25 11.16
N MET A 112 -14.17 -17.57 12.19
CA MET A 112 -14.43 -17.18 13.57
C MET A 112 -13.16 -16.70 14.25
N GLY A 113 -13.31 -15.71 15.12
CA GLY A 113 -12.17 -15.21 15.88
C GLY A 113 -12.52 -14.08 16.82
N HIS A 114 -11.46 -13.55 17.39
CA HIS A 114 -11.50 -12.46 18.34
C HIS A 114 -10.48 -11.40 17.96
N TYR A 115 -10.83 -10.13 18.11
CA TYR A 115 -9.91 -9.02 17.89
C TYR A 115 -9.41 -8.48 19.22
N ILE A 116 -8.10 -8.28 19.28
CA ILE A 116 -7.44 -7.58 20.39
C ILE A 116 -6.65 -6.39 19.85
N SER A 117 -6.51 -5.36 20.65
CA SER A 117 -5.73 -4.17 20.31
C SER A 117 -4.57 -3.97 21.27
N TYR A 118 -3.45 -3.52 20.72
CA TYR A 118 -2.30 -3.05 21.46
C TYR A 118 -2.13 -1.56 21.14
N ILE A 119 -2.10 -0.73 22.17
CA ILE A 119 -1.96 0.73 22.02
C ILE A 119 -0.64 1.13 22.69
N LYS A 120 0.12 1.98 21.98
CA LYS A 120 1.34 2.57 22.52
C LYS A 120 0.96 3.68 23.51
N ASN A 121 1.43 3.57 24.73
CA ASN A 121 1.33 4.61 25.74
C ASN A 121 2.41 5.66 25.53
#